data_6ed2f2918950e1eeafb8b11bdb1331eb
#
_entry.id   6ed2f2918950e1eeafb8b11bdb1331eb
#
_cell.length_a   1.000
_cell.length_b   1.000
_cell.length_c   1.000
_cell.angle_alpha   90.00
_cell.angle_beta   90.00
_cell.angle_gamma   90.00
#
_symmetry.space_group_name_H-M   'P 1'
#
loop_
_entity.id
_entity.type
_entity.pdbx_description
1 polymer ?
#
loop_
_entity_poly.entity_id
_entity_poly.type
_entity_poly.pdbx_seq_one_letter_code
_entity_poly.pdbx_strand_id
1 'polypeptide(L)'
;DCRPVKNVYAQKYILGGGTENMKNYQFSDLNNENYTKSKAYFLGFPNVHILSDQYDAMLEEHILGNGISKCEGIDPLDYDWYLNIQCVLKELDYLLKEYLLNRSHLLIHCTHGWDRTSLVTSLLMICSDPYYRTIKGFFVLIQLEWLNYGFRFAERFGVNEYFIDVDEIMMNDSHSS
;
A
#
# COMPACT_ATOMS: atom_id res chain seq x y z
N ASP A 1 -1.95 3.34 11.12
CA ASP A 1 -1.94 1.96 10.66
C ASP A 1 -2.81 1.82 9.41
N CYS A 2 -2.24 1.35 8.30
CA CYS A 2 -2.97 1.20 7.04
C CYS A 2 -4.02 0.07 7.06
N ARG A 3 -3.98 -0.82 8.03
CA ARG A 3 -4.84 -2.01 8.10
C ARG A 3 -6.23 -1.70 8.67
N PRO A 4 -7.25 -2.52 8.33
CA PRO A 4 -8.50 -2.54 9.08
C PRO A 4 -8.28 -2.96 10.53
N VAL A 5 -9.02 -2.35 11.44
CA VAL A 5 -8.95 -2.64 12.90
C VAL A 5 -9.09 -4.14 13.19
N LYS A 6 -10.00 -4.82 12.48
CA LYS A 6 -10.21 -6.28 12.62
C LYS A 6 -8.92 -7.08 12.39
N ASN A 7 -8.15 -6.71 11.36
CA ASN A 7 -6.91 -7.41 11.00
C ASN A 7 -5.81 -7.19 12.04
N VAL A 8 -5.76 -6.01 12.65
CA VAL A 8 -4.79 -5.68 13.70
C VAL A 8 -5.04 -6.55 14.94
N TYR A 9 -6.28 -6.66 15.38
CA TYR A 9 -6.62 -7.51 16.52
C TYR A 9 -6.41 -8.99 16.22
N ALA A 10 -6.77 -9.47 15.03
CA ALA A 10 -6.52 -10.86 14.64
C ALA A 10 -5.03 -11.18 14.67
N GLN A 11 -4.17 -10.32 14.11
CA GLN A 11 -2.72 -10.51 14.15
C GLN A 11 -2.15 -10.47 15.57
N LYS A 12 -2.68 -9.61 16.44
CA LYS A 12 -2.25 -9.54 17.84
C LYS A 12 -2.47 -10.86 18.58
N TYR A 13 -3.60 -11.51 18.34
CA TYR A 13 -3.94 -12.75 19.04
C TYR A 13 -3.30 -14.00 18.41
N ILE A 14 -3.05 -14.01 17.09
CA ILE A 14 -2.57 -15.19 16.38
C ILE A 14 -1.05 -15.19 16.24
N LEU A 15 -0.45 -14.03 15.92
CA LEU A 15 0.96 -13.91 15.55
C LEU A 15 1.79 -13.10 16.55
N GLY A 16 1.19 -12.62 17.64
CA GLY A 16 1.88 -11.77 18.61
C GLY A 16 2.20 -10.36 18.11
N GLY A 17 1.79 -10.03 16.87
CA GLY A 17 1.89 -8.69 16.31
C GLY A 17 0.78 -7.77 16.82
N GLY A 18 0.67 -6.58 16.28
CA GLY A 18 -0.36 -5.64 16.68
C GLY A 18 -0.17 -4.26 16.08
N THR A 19 -0.68 -3.27 16.77
CA THR A 19 -0.39 -1.86 16.48
C THR A 19 0.75 -1.38 17.36
N GLU A 20 1.32 -0.25 16.98
CA GLU A 20 2.36 0.42 17.76
C GLU A 20 1.87 0.81 19.17
N ASN A 21 2.78 0.75 20.12
CA ASN A 21 2.48 1.17 21.48
C ASN A 21 2.53 2.70 21.58
N MET A 22 1.37 3.32 21.70
CA MET A 22 1.22 4.79 21.75
C MET A 22 2.03 5.45 22.86
N LYS A 23 2.37 4.73 23.92
CA LYS A 23 3.20 5.26 25.01
C LYS A 23 4.62 5.58 24.56
N ASN A 24 5.13 4.88 23.53
CA ASN A 24 6.48 5.07 23.00
C ASN A 24 6.61 6.37 22.17
N TYR A 25 5.49 6.98 21.79
CA TYR A 25 5.43 8.18 20.93
C TYR A 25 4.89 9.40 21.68
N GLN A 26 5.00 9.40 22.99
CA GLN A 26 4.69 10.57 23.80
C GLN A 26 5.98 11.39 23.95
N PHE A 27 6.08 12.46 23.20
CA PHE A 27 7.17 13.42 23.33
C PHE A 27 6.80 14.44 24.42
N SER A 28 7.61 14.52 25.48
CA SER A 28 7.56 15.64 26.41
C SER A 28 8.37 16.78 25.81
N ASP A 29 7.76 17.91 25.59
CA ASP A 29 8.51 19.15 25.40
C ASP A 29 9.18 19.50 26.75
N LEU A 30 10.52 19.50 26.77
CA LEU A 30 11.33 19.71 27.98
C LEU A 30 11.05 21.05 28.67
N ASN A 31 10.35 21.97 27.99
CA ASN A 31 10.04 23.29 28.48
C ASN A 31 8.56 23.58 28.76
N ASN A 32 7.67 22.62 28.50
CA ASN A 32 6.25 22.84 28.68
C ASN A 32 5.57 21.51 29.06
N GLU A 33 4.78 21.50 30.12
CA GLU A 33 4.05 20.32 30.61
C GLU A 33 2.94 19.81 29.64
N ASN A 34 2.88 20.35 28.42
CA ASN A 34 1.95 19.93 27.38
C ASN A 34 2.49 18.73 26.64
N TYR A 35 2.10 17.53 27.08
CA TYR A 35 2.30 16.30 26.34
C TYR A 35 1.56 16.36 25.01
N THR A 36 2.30 16.36 23.90
CA THR A 36 1.71 16.11 22.58
C THR A 36 1.18 14.69 22.55
N LYS A 37 -0.12 14.54 22.65
CA LYS A 37 -0.77 13.22 22.61
C LYS A 37 -0.71 12.67 21.19
N SER A 38 0.06 11.60 21.01
CA SER A 38 -0.02 10.81 19.77
C SER A 38 -1.40 10.15 19.64
N LYS A 39 -1.92 10.07 18.41
CA LYS A 39 -3.20 9.43 18.10
C LYS A 39 -2.96 8.26 17.16
N ALA A 40 -3.58 7.11 17.43
CA ALA A 40 -3.62 6.01 16.49
C ALA A 40 -4.83 6.20 15.55
N TYR A 41 -4.59 5.98 14.26
CA TYR A 41 -5.60 6.04 13.21
C TYR A 41 -5.51 4.81 12.31
N PHE A 42 -6.65 4.27 11.90
CA PHE A 42 -6.72 3.07 11.07
C PHE A 42 -7.37 3.41 9.73
N LEU A 43 -6.61 3.25 8.64
CA LEU A 43 -7.06 3.62 7.30
C LEU A 43 -8.01 2.59 6.67
N GLY A 44 -8.00 1.37 7.17
CA GLY A 44 -8.96 0.34 6.75
C GLY A 44 -8.65 -0.34 5.41
N PHE A 45 -7.45 -0.16 4.85
CA PHE A 45 -7.13 -0.70 3.53
C PHE A 45 -7.03 -2.23 3.53
N PRO A 46 -7.67 -2.91 2.56
CA PRO A 46 -7.56 -4.35 2.39
C PRO A 46 -6.10 -4.76 2.08
N ASN A 47 -5.83 -6.05 2.13
CA ASN A 47 -4.54 -6.57 1.72
C ASN A 47 -4.45 -6.66 0.17
N VAL A 48 -3.24 -6.85 -0.34
CA VAL A 48 -2.97 -6.90 -1.77
C VAL A 48 -3.70 -8.04 -2.49
N HIS A 49 -3.94 -9.17 -1.84
CA HIS A 49 -4.64 -10.31 -2.45
C HIS A 49 -6.11 -9.98 -2.70
N ILE A 50 -6.79 -9.39 -1.71
CA ILE A 50 -8.17 -8.91 -1.88
C ILE A 50 -8.25 -7.88 -3.02
N LEU A 51 -7.29 -6.94 -3.08
CA LEU A 51 -7.26 -5.93 -4.15
C LEU A 51 -7.03 -6.56 -5.53
N SER A 52 -6.17 -7.57 -5.63
CA SER A 52 -5.94 -8.32 -6.88
C SER A 52 -7.22 -9.00 -7.35
N ASP A 53 -7.86 -9.78 -6.46
CA ASP A 53 -9.10 -10.49 -6.78
C ASP A 53 -10.22 -9.55 -7.27
N GLN A 54 -10.34 -8.38 -6.63
CA GLN A 54 -11.32 -7.37 -7.01
C GLN A 54 -10.98 -6.68 -8.34
N TYR A 55 -9.69 -6.45 -8.60
CA TYR A 55 -9.23 -5.92 -9.87
C TYR A 55 -9.48 -6.90 -11.01
N ASP A 56 -9.17 -8.18 -10.81
CA ASP A 56 -9.39 -9.24 -11.80
C ASP A 56 -10.88 -9.42 -12.09
N ALA A 57 -11.73 -9.42 -11.07
CA ALA A 57 -13.18 -9.46 -11.23
C ALA A 57 -13.70 -8.25 -12.04
N MET A 58 -13.20 -7.05 -11.77
CA MET A 58 -13.54 -5.86 -12.55
C MET A 58 -13.09 -5.99 -14.02
N LEU A 59 -11.88 -6.51 -14.27
CA LEU A 59 -11.38 -6.72 -15.63
C LEU A 59 -12.19 -7.74 -16.39
N GLU A 60 -12.52 -8.90 -15.79
CA GLU A 60 -13.32 -9.93 -16.41
C GLU A 60 -14.70 -9.42 -16.81
N GLU A 61 -15.31 -8.62 -15.97
CA GLU A 61 -16.64 -8.09 -16.21
C GLU A 61 -16.65 -6.98 -17.26
N HIS A 62 -15.66 -6.07 -17.27
CA HIS A 62 -15.62 -4.91 -18.14
C HIS A 62 -14.93 -5.16 -19.48
N ILE A 63 -13.80 -5.88 -19.49
CA ILE A 63 -12.94 -6.00 -20.68
C ILE A 63 -13.26 -7.26 -21.49
N LEU A 64 -13.60 -8.37 -20.85
CA LEU A 64 -13.87 -9.62 -21.52
C LEU A 64 -15.32 -9.75 -22.04
N GLY A 65 -16.14 -8.71 -21.86
CA GLY A 65 -17.47 -8.62 -22.46
C GLY A 65 -18.53 -9.52 -21.84
N ASN A 66 -18.20 -10.25 -20.77
CA ASN A 66 -19.18 -11.05 -20.04
C ASN A 66 -20.16 -10.16 -19.25
N GLY A 67 -19.82 -8.90 -19.06
CA GLY A 67 -20.56 -7.92 -18.28
C GLY A 67 -21.48 -6.99 -19.09
N ILE A 68 -21.20 -6.76 -20.38
CA ILE A 68 -21.96 -5.77 -21.19
C ILE A 68 -23.46 -6.13 -21.27
N SER A 69 -23.80 -7.40 -21.12
CA SER A 69 -25.20 -7.89 -21.17
C SER A 69 -25.93 -7.82 -19.82
N LYS A 70 -25.22 -7.63 -18.71
CA LYS A 70 -25.80 -7.58 -17.34
C LYS A 70 -25.73 -6.22 -16.67
N CYS A 71 -25.02 -5.27 -17.26
CA CYS A 71 -24.75 -3.96 -16.63
C CYS A 71 -25.77 -2.88 -16.96
N GLU A 72 -26.95 -3.20 -17.52
CA GLU A 72 -28.04 -2.22 -17.57
C GLU A 72 -28.49 -1.93 -16.12
N GLY A 73 -27.91 -0.89 -15.52
CA GLY A 73 -28.33 -0.35 -14.23
C GLY A 73 -27.36 -0.47 -13.05
N ILE A 74 -26.17 -1.04 -13.24
CA ILE A 74 -25.14 -1.02 -12.19
C ILE A 74 -24.22 0.19 -12.44
N ASP A 75 -24.11 1.07 -11.45
CA ASP A 75 -23.14 2.17 -11.49
C ASP A 75 -21.72 1.57 -11.49
N PRO A 76 -20.84 1.94 -12.45
CA PRO A 76 -19.43 1.50 -12.45
C PRO A 76 -18.71 1.76 -11.13
N LEU A 77 -19.20 2.67 -10.30
CA LEU A 77 -18.67 2.98 -8.98
C LEU A 77 -19.03 1.96 -7.89
N ASP A 78 -19.96 1.04 -8.15
CA ASP A 78 -20.37 0.00 -7.18
C ASP A 78 -19.39 -1.17 -7.11
N TYR A 79 -18.34 -1.21 -7.95
CA TYR A 79 -17.33 -2.24 -7.84
C TYR A 79 -16.41 -2.01 -6.64
N ASP A 80 -16.17 -3.06 -5.88
CA ASP A 80 -15.29 -3.04 -4.71
C ASP A 80 -13.91 -2.43 -5.00
N TRP A 81 -13.37 -2.62 -6.20
CA TRP A 81 -12.14 -1.99 -6.66
C TRP A 81 -12.21 -0.46 -6.61
N TYR A 82 -13.26 0.14 -7.19
CA TYR A 82 -13.42 1.60 -7.19
C TYR A 82 -13.72 2.15 -5.79
N LEU A 83 -14.48 1.42 -4.98
CA LEU A 83 -14.73 1.78 -3.59
C LEU A 83 -13.43 1.82 -2.78
N ASN A 84 -12.50 0.88 -3.03
CA ASN A 84 -11.20 0.90 -2.40
C ASN A 84 -10.35 2.10 -2.85
N ILE A 85 -10.36 2.45 -4.14
CA ILE A 85 -9.69 3.65 -4.64
C ILE A 85 -10.26 4.91 -3.99
N GLN A 86 -11.58 5.03 -3.89
CA GLN A 86 -12.23 6.14 -3.20
C GLN A 86 -11.83 6.21 -1.72
N CYS A 87 -11.76 5.07 -1.04
CA CYS A 87 -11.29 4.99 0.33
C CYS A 87 -9.85 5.50 0.45
N VAL A 88 -8.93 5.03 -0.40
CA VAL A 88 -7.54 5.50 -0.42
C VAL A 88 -7.46 7.00 -0.60
N LEU A 89 -8.20 7.57 -1.56
CA LEU A 89 -8.18 9.01 -1.83
C LEU A 89 -8.75 9.83 -0.67
N LYS A 90 -9.81 9.34 -0.04
CA LYS A 90 -10.42 10.00 1.14
C LYS A 90 -9.48 10.02 2.33
N GLU A 91 -8.84 8.89 2.62
CA GLU A 91 -7.90 8.79 3.72
C GLU A 91 -6.61 9.58 3.45
N LEU A 92 -6.17 9.64 2.18
CA LEU A 92 -5.07 10.48 1.76
C LEU A 92 -5.36 11.98 2.01
N ASP A 93 -6.55 12.46 1.67
CA ASP A 93 -6.97 13.84 1.94
C ASP A 93 -6.93 14.17 3.45
N TYR A 94 -7.39 13.24 4.29
CA TYR A 94 -7.27 13.38 5.74
C TYR A 94 -5.81 13.47 6.20
N LEU A 95 -4.94 12.57 5.75
CA LEU A 95 -3.53 12.55 6.11
C LEU A 95 -2.78 13.80 5.62
N LEU A 96 -3.11 14.29 4.42
CA LEU A 96 -2.55 15.54 3.89
C LEU A 96 -2.93 16.75 4.75
N LYS A 97 -4.17 16.82 5.22
CA LYS A 97 -4.62 17.87 6.14
C LYS A 97 -3.86 17.80 7.47
N GLU A 98 -3.70 16.61 8.04
CA GLU A 98 -2.91 16.44 9.26
C GLU A 98 -1.46 16.87 9.06
N TYR A 99 -0.84 16.49 7.95
CA TYR A 99 0.55 16.82 7.66
C TYR A 99 0.75 18.31 7.32
N LEU A 100 -0.02 18.85 6.36
CA LEU A 100 0.21 20.20 5.81
C LEU A 100 -0.39 21.30 6.67
N LEU A 101 -1.61 21.11 7.19
CA LEU A 101 -2.34 22.13 7.94
C LEU A 101 -2.04 22.06 9.43
N ASN A 102 -2.11 20.86 10.00
CA ASN A 102 -1.90 20.64 11.42
C ASN A 102 -0.43 20.45 11.77
N ARG A 103 0.46 20.32 10.77
CA ARG A 103 1.91 20.09 10.92
C ARG A 103 2.22 18.89 11.80
N SER A 104 1.38 17.87 11.73
CA SER A 104 1.55 16.65 12.49
C SER A 104 2.65 15.79 11.90
N HIS A 105 3.45 15.15 12.75
CA HIS A 105 4.33 14.07 12.30
C HIS A 105 3.51 12.81 12.10
N LEU A 106 3.71 12.14 10.97
CA LEU A 106 2.98 10.92 10.60
C LEU A 106 3.91 9.72 10.68
N LEU A 107 3.55 8.72 11.48
CA LEU A 107 4.14 7.39 11.44
C LEU A 107 3.18 6.46 10.70
N ILE A 108 3.55 6.04 9.49
CA ILE A 108 2.73 5.21 8.62
C ILE A 108 3.29 3.80 8.60
N HIS A 109 2.45 2.82 8.90
CA HIS A 109 2.85 1.42 8.92
C HIS A 109 1.69 0.49 8.53
N CYS A 110 2.04 -0.74 8.16
CA CYS A 110 1.11 -1.84 7.99
C CYS A 110 1.68 -3.10 8.66
N THR A 111 1.52 -4.29 8.07
CA THR A 111 2.08 -5.53 8.65
C THR A 111 3.59 -5.63 8.40
N HIS A 112 4.02 -5.53 7.14
CA HIS A 112 5.42 -5.73 6.75
C HIS A 112 6.09 -4.45 6.25
N GLY A 113 5.34 -3.39 5.96
CA GLY A 113 5.87 -2.10 5.55
C GLY A 113 6.07 -1.92 4.03
N TRP A 114 5.91 -2.96 3.23
CA TRP A 114 6.24 -2.91 1.80
C TRP A 114 5.04 -2.78 0.82
N ASP A 115 3.79 -3.04 1.20
CA ASP A 115 2.63 -2.87 0.31
C ASP A 115 1.87 -1.57 0.63
N ARG A 116 0.94 -1.62 1.60
CA ARG A 116 0.06 -0.49 1.96
C ARG A 116 0.82 0.73 2.47
N THR A 117 1.93 0.52 3.18
CA THR A 117 2.78 1.63 3.64
C THR A 117 3.37 2.36 2.45
N SER A 118 4.03 1.65 1.53
CA SER A 118 4.64 2.24 0.34
C SER A 118 3.62 2.97 -0.54
N LEU A 119 2.40 2.43 -0.66
CA LEU A 119 1.30 3.11 -1.37
C LEU A 119 0.97 4.47 -0.73
N VAL A 120 0.73 4.49 0.59
CA VAL A 120 0.30 5.70 1.29
C VAL A 120 1.41 6.75 1.33
N THR A 121 2.64 6.35 1.67
CA THR A 121 3.78 7.28 1.71
C THR A 121 4.07 7.88 0.35
N SER A 122 4.05 7.08 -0.72
CA SER A 122 4.25 7.55 -2.08
C SER A 122 3.19 8.57 -2.51
N LEU A 123 1.93 8.31 -2.23
CA LEU A 123 0.83 9.23 -2.54
C LEU A 123 0.97 10.54 -1.75
N LEU A 124 1.32 10.47 -0.46
CA LEU A 124 1.58 11.65 0.36
C LEU A 124 2.73 12.47 -0.19
N MET A 125 3.84 11.86 -0.58
CA MET A 125 5.00 12.53 -1.16
C MET A 125 4.63 13.22 -2.48
N ILE A 126 3.94 12.53 -3.39
CA ILE A 126 3.50 13.10 -4.67
C ILE A 126 2.56 14.29 -4.46
N CYS A 127 1.64 14.21 -3.50
CA CYS A 127 0.67 15.27 -3.26
C CYS A 127 1.26 16.45 -2.48
N SER A 128 2.20 16.21 -1.55
CA SER A 128 2.74 17.24 -0.68
C SER A 128 3.92 18.01 -1.29
N ASP A 129 4.75 17.38 -2.14
CA ASP A 129 5.95 18.00 -2.70
C ASP A 129 5.98 17.88 -4.24
N PRO A 130 6.04 19.03 -4.97
CA PRO A 130 6.15 19.05 -6.42
C PRO A 130 7.38 18.31 -6.98
N TYR A 131 8.44 18.18 -6.19
CA TYR A 131 9.65 17.47 -6.61
C TYR A 131 9.34 16.03 -7.05
N TYR A 132 8.52 15.31 -6.30
CA TYR A 132 8.16 13.92 -6.60
C TYR A 132 7.26 13.76 -7.83
N ARG A 133 6.73 14.85 -8.38
CA ARG A 133 6.02 14.89 -9.67
C ARG A 133 6.92 15.11 -10.88
N THR A 134 8.23 15.31 -10.67
CA THR A 134 9.24 15.31 -11.74
C THR A 134 9.70 13.88 -12.01
N ILE A 135 10.22 13.61 -13.23
CA ILE A 135 10.78 12.29 -13.60
C ILE A 135 11.86 11.87 -12.59
N LYS A 136 12.81 12.77 -12.29
CA LYS A 136 13.88 12.49 -11.32
C LYS A 136 13.34 12.23 -9.93
N GLY A 137 12.43 13.05 -9.44
CA GLY A 137 11.83 12.90 -8.13
C GLY A 137 10.99 11.63 -8.01
N PHE A 138 10.29 11.24 -9.09
CA PHE A 138 9.53 10.01 -9.11
C PHE A 138 10.43 8.76 -9.02
N PHE A 139 11.58 8.73 -9.71
CA PHE A 139 12.55 7.66 -9.54
C PHE A 139 13.12 7.59 -8.13
N VAL A 140 13.40 8.74 -7.51
CA VAL A 140 13.84 8.80 -6.12
C VAL A 140 12.76 8.24 -5.19
N LEU A 141 11.49 8.59 -5.40
CA LEU A 141 10.37 8.07 -4.64
C LEU A 141 10.27 6.54 -4.74
N ILE A 142 10.34 5.99 -5.97
CA ILE A 142 10.30 4.53 -6.17
C ILE A 142 11.45 3.84 -5.44
N GLN A 143 12.65 4.42 -5.51
CA GLN A 143 13.81 3.87 -4.80
C GLN A 143 13.61 3.89 -3.29
N LEU A 144 13.12 5.00 -2.72
CA LEU A 144 12.96 5.16 -1.28
C LEU A 144 11.83 4.30 -0.74
N GLU A 145 10.63 4.40 -1.32
CA GLU A 145 9.40 3.88 -0.71
C GLU A 145 9.05 2.46 -1.17
N TRP A 146 9.64 1.99 -2.29
CA TRP A 146 9.32 0.68 -2.85
C TRP A 146 10.52 -0.26 -2.83
N LEU A 147 11.64 0.13 -3.46
CA LEU A 147 12.80 -0.76 -3.56
C LEU A 147 13.49 -0.96 -2.21
N ASN A 148 13.76 0.11 -1.47
CA ASN A 148 14.48 0.03 -0.19
C ASN A 148 13.65 -0.66 0.90
N TYR A 149 12.32 -0.58 0.83
CA TYR A 149 11.42 -1.29 1.74
C TYR A 149 11.11 -2.72 1.29
N GLY A 150 11.65 -3.17 0.15
CA GLY A 150 11.56 -4.56 -0.29
C GLY A 150 10.19 -4.93 -0.86
N PHE A 151 9.52 -4.01 -1.57
CA PHE A 151 8.30 -4.35 -2.29
C PHE A 151 8.57 -5.49 -3.26
N ARG A 152 7.74 -6.49 -3.24
CA ARG A 152 7.93 -7.75 -3.96
C ARG A 152 7.44 -7.66 -5.41
N PHE A 153 8.12 -6.85 -6.23
CA PHE A 153 7.72 -6.61 -7.64
C PHE A 153 7.52 -7.90 -8.41
N ALA A 154 8.50 -8.81 -8.39
CA ALA A 154 8.43 -10.06 -9.13
C ALA A 154 7.19 -10.90 -8.75
N GLU A 155 6.96 -11.08 -7.45
CA GLU A 155 5.84 -11.83 -6.92
C GLU A 155 4.48 -11.17 -7.28
N ARG A 156 4.40 -9.82 -7.19
CA ARG A 156 3.16 -9.08 -7.49
C ARG A 156 2.83 -9.01 -8.97
N PHE A 157 3.83 -9.09 -9.84
CA PHE A 157 3.66 -9.10 -11.30
C PHE A 157 3.68 -10.51 -11.90
N GLY A 158 3.68 -11.57 -11.10
CA GLY A 158 3.65 -12.96 -11.57
C GLY A 158 4.93 -13.40 -12.29
N VAL A 159 6.05 -12.70 -12.08
CA VAL A 159 7.31 -12.98 -12.79
C VAL A 159 8.03 -14.22 -12.22
N ASN A 160 7.66 -14.66 -11.03
CA ASN A 160 8.31 -15.79 -10.34
C ASN A 160 8.09 -17.16 -11.04
N GLU A 161 7.11 -17.27 -11.93
CA GLU A 161 6.85 -18.50 -12.66
C GLU A 161 7.78 -18.70 -13.88
N TYR A 162 8.59 -17.68 -14.21
CA TYR A 162 9.46 -17.68 -15.40
C TYR A 162 10.95 -17.47 -15.07
N PHE A 163 11.38 -17.72 -13.86
CA PHE A 163 12.81 -17.94 -13.65
C PHE A 163 13.17 -19.30 -14.31
N ILE A 164 13.46 -19.22 -15.60
CA ILE A 164 14.19 -20.26 -16.31
C ILE A 164 15.45 -20.49 -15.50
N ASP A 165 15.63 -21.72 -15.02
CA ASP A 165 16.82 -22.11 -14.30
C ASP A 165 18.01 -21.90 -15.24
N VAL A 166 18.77 -20.82 -15.01
CA VAL A 166 19.92 -20.45 -15.86
C VAL A 166 20.94 -21.57 -15.85
N ASP A 167 20.97 -22.38 -14.79
CA ASP A 167 21.81 -23.55 -14.65
C ASP A 167 21.38 -24.67 -15.60
N GLU A 168 20.08 -24.80 -15.93
CA GLU A 168 19.58 -25.78 -16.89
C GLU A 168 19.93 -25.41 -18.35
N ILE A 169 19.99 -24.12 -18.68
CA ILE A 169 20.42 -23.62 -19.99
C ILE A 169 21.92 -23.84 -20.17
N MET A 170 22.73 -23.53 -19.14
CA MET A 170 24.18 -23.70 -19.19
C MET A 170 24.62 -25.17 -19.27
N MET A 171 23.84 -26.10 -18.71
CA MET A 171 24.14 -27.55 -18.82
C MET A 171 23.79 -28.14 -20.18
N ASN A 172 22.79 -27.62 -20.89
CA ASN A 172 22.40 -28.11 -22.20
C ASN A 172 23.37 -27.67 -23.32
N ASP A 173 24.05 -26.53 -23.17
CA ASP A 173 25.08 -26.08 -24.13
C ASP A 173 26.42 -26.84 -23.98
N SER A 174 26.66 -27.50 -22.85
CA SER A 174 27.88 -28.29 -22.64
C SER A 174 27.85 -29.72 -23.23
N HIS A 175 26.70 -30.17 -23.73
CA HIS A 175 26.53 -31.50 -24.33
C HIS A 175 26.41 -31.48 -25.86
N SER A 176 26.58 -30.34 -26.52
CA SER A 176 26.54 -30.20 -27.97
C SER A 176 27.91 -29.85 -28.59
N SER A 177 29.01 -30.26 -27.96
CA SER A 177 30.38 -30.12 -28.51
C SER A 177 31.00 -31.47 -28.73
#